data_2c7e1c73c75cc56bb87f87499e6b2eec
#
_entry.id   2c7e1c73c75cc56bb87f87499e6b2eec
#
_cell.length_a   1.000
_cell.length_b   1.000
_cell.length_c   1.000
_cell.angle_alpha   90.00
_cell.angle_beta   90.00
_cell.angle_gamma   90.00
#
_symmetry.space_group_name_H-M   'P 1'
#
loop_
_entity.id
_entity.type
_entity.pdbx_description
1 polymer ?
#
loop_
_entity_poly.entity_id
_entity_poly.type
_entity_poly.pdbx_seq_one_letter_code
_entity_poly.pdbx_strand_id
1 'polypeptide(L)'
;MDQNPMKTSMQAPLDLFRPSRLPGIPTDEDIAEFQNQVLSFYHLHGRHDMLWRHTDDPYRIIVSEIMLQQTQVERVAVKYPEFIAAFPDFAALARAPQCDVIAAWQGMGYNRRAIALKKCAEIIVNEYGGNVPRDPAILATFPGIGPATASSICAFAFNLPVVFIETNIRRVFIHFFFPGADAVTDAEILSLVERALDRENSRAWYWALMDLGTELKKSVSNPNRKSTGYTKQAPFEGSDRKIRGQILKFLIGNSPSREKTIVLWVHEDPIRVRRILAALEKEGFLLKDQKGFRLAE
;
A
#
# COMPACT_ATOMS: atom_id res chain seq x y z
N MET A 1 -4.40 -39.94 13.59
CA MET A 1 -5.63 -39.22 13.97
C MET A 1 -5.28 -37.74 13.96
N ASP A 2 -5.43 -37.13 12.77
CA ASP A 2 -5.18 -35.69 12.57
C ASP A 2 -6.43 -34.92 12.98
N GLN A 3 -6.34 -34.11 14.01
CA GLN A 3 -7.34 -33.09 14.30
C GLN A 3 -6.78 -31.74 13.91
N ASN A 4 -7.10 -31.33 12.68
CA ASN A 4 -6.92 -29.97 12.21
C ASN A 4 -8.03 -29.10 12.86
N PRO A 5 -7.73 -28.10 13.70
CA PRO A 5 -8.76 -27.23 14.24
C PRO A 5 -9.22 -26.31 13.10
N MET A 6 -10.45 -26.54 12.63
CA MET A 6 -11.18 -25.63 11.75
C MET A 6 -11.08 -24.20 12.27
N LYS A 7 -10.42 -23.33 11.52
CA LYS A 7 -10.58 -21.88 11.64
C LYS A 7 -12.02 -21.54 11.25
N THR A 8 -12.88 -21.50 12.24
CA THR A 8 -14.22 -20.92 12.09
C THR A 8 -14.03 -19.43 11.90
N SER A 9 -14.02 -18.98 10.67
CA SER A 9 -14.15 -17.57 10.33
C SER A 9 -15.56 -17.15 10.79
N MET A 10 -15.67 -16.57 11.97
CA MET A 10 -16.87 -15.87 12.38
C MET A 10 -17.01 -14.65 11.46
N GLN A 11 -17.82 -14.77 10.41
CA GLN A 11 -18.28 -13.63 9.64
C GLN A 11 -19.04 -12.71 10.61
N ALA A 12 -18.59 -11.46 10.72
CA ALA A 12 -19.32 -10.47 11.49
C ALA A 12 -20.75 -10.37 10.94
N PRO A 13 -21.77 -10.36 11.79
CA PRO A 13 -23.15 -10.28 11.32
C PRO A 13 -23.33 -8.99 10.55
N LEU A 14 -23.79 -9.08 9.30
CA LEU A 14 -24.07 -7.97 8.37
C LEU A 14 -25.05 -6.93 8.95
N ASP A 15 -25.85 -7.30 9.95
CA ASP A 15 -26.81 -6.43 10.63
C ASP A 15 -26.18 -5.31 11.46
N LEU A 16 -24.86 -5.36 11.73
CA LEU A 16 -24.13 -4.30 12.45
C LEU A 16 -23.79 -3.10 11.55
N PHE A 17 -23.91 -3.24 10.22
CA PHE A 17 -23.45 -2.22 9.28
C PHE A 17 -24.64 -1.62 8.52
N ARG A 18 -25.56 -0.97 9.24
CA ARG A 18 -26.69 -0.31 8.60
C ARG A 18 -26.30 1.07 8.07
N PRO A 19 -26.50 1.33 6.78
CA PRO A 19 -26.39 2.69 6.25
C PRO A 19 -27.31 3.64 7.02
N SER A 20 -26.90 4.90 7.18
CA SER A 20 -27.78 5.93 7.71
C SER A 20 -29.09 5.95 6.89
N ARG A 21 -30.23 5.97 7.56
CA ARG A 21 -31.55 5.69 6.95
C ARG A 21 -32.09 6.82 6.08
N LEU A 22 -31.44 7.98 6.04
CA LEU A 22 -32.00 9.18 5.41
C LEU A 22 -31.10 9.73 4.29
N PRO A 23 -31.67 10.05 3.12
CA PRO A 23 -31.01 10.89 2.14
C PRO A 23 -30.93 12.32 2.70
N GLY A 24 -29.70 12.80 2.94
CA GLY A 24 -29.47 14.14 3.46
C GLY A 24 -28.05 14.31 3.97
N ILE A 25 -27.71 15.52 4.44
CA ILE A 25 -26.45 15.78 5.12
C ILE A 25 -26.53 15.11 6.51
N PRO A 26 -25.57 14.21 6.86
CA PRO A 26 -25.57 13.54 8.15
C PRO A 26 -25.54 14.53 9.31
N THR A 27 -26.33 14.29 10.35
CA THR A 27 -26.27 15.05 11.61
C THR A 27 -25.03 14.67 12.40
N ASP A 28 -24.73 15.38 13.47
CA ASP A 28 -23.62 15.04 14.37
C ASP A 28 -23.91 13.74 15.16
N GLU A 29 -25.18 13.43 15.39
CA GLU A 29 -25.61 12.16 15.98
C GLU A 29 -25.37 11.00 15.02
N ASP A 30 -25.64 11.16 13.72
CA ASP A 30 -25.31 10.14 12.70
C ASP A 30 -23.80 9.89 12.62
N ILE A 31 -22.98 10.94 12.74
CA ILE A 31 -21.53 10.81 12.76
C ILE A 31 -21.06 10.09 14.03
N ALA A 32 -21.59 10.42 15.19
CA ALA A 32 -21.25 9.75 16.45
C ALA A 32 -21.64 8.26 16.43
N GLU A 33 -22.82 7.93 15.91
CA GLU A 33 -23.26 6.54 15.75
C GLU A 33 -22.32 5.78 14.80
N PHE A 34 -21.96 6.38 13.67
CA PHE A 34 -21.01 5.81 12.72
C PHE A 34 -19.63 5.56 13.38
N GLN A 35 -19.11 6.53 14.13
CA GLN A 35 -17.84 6.37 14.87
C GLN A 35 -17.92 5.19 15.85
N ASN A 36 -19.00 5.09 16.61
CA ASN A 36 -19.21 3.99 17.55
C ASN A 36 -19.25 2.63 16.85
N GLN A 37 -19.91 2.53 15.70
CA GLN A 37 -19.97 1.28 14.92
C GLN A 37 -18.59 0.88 14.40
N VAL A 38 -17.82 1.82 13.84
CA VAL A 38 -16.45 1.59 13.31
C VAL A 38 -15.50 1.14 14.41
N LEU A 39 -15.50 1.83 15.56
CA LEU A 39 -14.61 1.50 16.68
C LEU A 39 -15.00 0.18 17.35
N SER A 40 -16.29 -0.09 17.52
CA SER A 40 -16.78 -1.37 18.05
C SER A 40 -16.38 -2.53 17.15
N PHE A 41 -16.51 -2.38 15.82
CA PHE A 41 -16.04 -3.38 14.87
C PHE A 41 -14.52 -3.60 15.00
N TYR A 42 -13.75 -2.54 15.08
CA TYR A 42 -12.29 -2.62 15.20
C TYR A 42 -11.87 -3.32 16.48
N HIS A 43 -12.52 -3.00 17.60
CA HIS A 43 -12.25 -3.65 18.89
C HIS A 43 -12.44 -5.17 18.82
N LEU A 44 -13.53 -5.63 18.19
CA LEU A 44 -13.91 -7.03 18.15
C LEU A 44 -13.26 -7.82 17.00
N HIS A 45 -13.03 -7.20 15.87
CA HIS A 45 -12.66 -7.85 14.61
C HIS A 45 -11.46 -7.21 13.91
N GLY A 46 -10.81 -6.23 14.53
CA GLY A 46 -9.63 -5.57 13.98
C GLY A 46 -8.46 -6.53 13.78
N ARG A 47 -7.65 -6.26 12.75
CA ARG A 47 -6.44 -7.03 12.46
C ARG A 47 -5.28 -6.55 13.33
N HIS A 48 -5.37 -6.80 14.63
CA HIS A 48 -4.43 -6.31 15.63
C HIS A 48 -3.04 -6.95 15.54
N ASP A 49 -2.91 -8.11 14.89
CA ASP A 49 -1.68 -8.91 14.77
C ASP A 49 -0.70 -8.43 13.69
N MET A 50 -1.04 -7.37 12.96
CA MET A 50 -0.16 -6.83 11.92
C MET A 50 1.07 -6.17 12.52
N LEU A 51 2.28 -6.66 12.19
CA LEU A 51 3.54 -6.21 12.77
C LEU A 51 3.77 -4.70 12.68
N TRP A 52 3.35 -4.06 11.59
CA TRP A 52 3.48 -2.60 11.41
C TRP A 52 2.46 -1.78 12.20
N ARG A 53 1.53 -2.43 12.91
CA ARG A 53 0.62 -1.78 13.85
C ARG A 53 1.13 -1.77 15.29
N HIS A 54 2.21 -2.51 15.57
CA HIS A 54 2.86 -2.57 16.88
C HIS A 54 4.04 -1.62 17.01
N THR A 55 4.10 -0.60 16.17
CA THR A 55 5.19 0.36 16.17
C THR A 55 4.69 1.74 15.76
N ASP A 56 5.35 2.77 16.27
CA ASP A 56 5.23 4.16 15.84
C ASP A 56 6.53 4.68 15.22
N ASP A 57 7.52 3.81 15.03
CA ASP A 57 8.76 4.12 14.33
C ASP A 57 8.47 4.57 12.88
N PRO A 58 8.76 5.83 12.51
CA PRO A 58 8.46 6.36 11.19
C PRO A 58 9.12 5.57 10.05
N TYR A 59 10.31 5.00 10.26
CA TYR A 59 10.96 4.13 9.27
C TYR A 59 10.09 2.92 8.97
N ARG A 60 9.70 2.21 10.00
CA ARG A 60 8.90 0.99 9.90
C ARG A 60 7.53 1.26 9.29
N ILE A 61 6.92 2.40 9.63
CA ILE A 61 5.65 2.84 9.04
C ILE A 61 5.80 3.16 7.55
N ILE A 62 6.83 3.92 7.14
CA ILE A 62 7.06 4.24 5.72
C ILE A 62 7.29 2.96 4.90
N VAL A 63 8.08 2.01 5.42
CA VAL A 63 8.29 0.73 4.75
C VAL A 63 6.97 0.00 4.54
N SER A 64 6.14 -0.14 5.59
CA SER A 64 4.86 -0.83 5.48
C SER A 64 3.89 -0.12 4.53
N GLU A 65 3.76 1.20 4.61
CA GLU A 65 2.87 1.98 3.75
C GLU A 65 3.23 1.85 2.27
N ILE A 66 4.52 1.91 1.94
CA ILE A 66 4.98 1.73 0.57
C ILE A 66 4.81 0.26 0.13
N MET A 67 5.04 -0.72 1.01
CA MET A 67 4.81 -2.13 0.70
C MET A 67 3.32 -2.44 0.44
N LEU A 68 2.42 -1.82 1.17
CA LEU A 68 0.97 -2.04 1.07
C LEU A 68 0.36 -1.40 -0.19
N GLN A 69 1.05 -0.45 -0.85
CA GLN A 69 0.55 0.11 -2.11
C GLN A 69 0.30 -1.00 -3.15
N GLN A 70 -0.97 -1.25 -3.47
CA GLN A 70 -1.41 -2.26 -4.46
C GLN A 70 -0.87 -3.69 -4.20
N THR A 71 -0.56 -4.03 -2.97
CA THR A 71 -0.10 -5.36 -2.55
C THR A 71 -1.03 -5.94 -1.49
N GLN A 72 -1.28 -7.25 -1.57
CA GLN A 72 -2.09 -7.95 -0.59
C GLN A 72 -1.37 -8.02 0.77
N VAL A 73 -2.12 -7.85 1.84
CA VAL A 73 -1.62 -7.82 3.23
C VAL A 73 -0.83 -9.08 3.59
N GLU A 74 -1.31 -10.24 3.17
CA GLU A 74 -0.67 -11.54 3.45
C GLU A 74 0.75 -11.61 2.87
N ARG A 75 0.95 -11.01 1.70
CA ARG A 75 2.29 -10.92 1.09
C ARG A 75 3.20 -9.96 1.83
N VAL A 76 2.66 -8.83 2.28
CA VAL A 76 3.41 -7.85 3.09
C VAL A 76 3.77 -8.46 4.44
N ALA A 77 2.86 -9.21 5.09
CA ALA A 77 3.11 -9.87 6.36
C ALA A 77 4.34 -10.81 6.34
N VAL A 78 4.58 -11.46 5.19
CA VAL A 78 5.78 -12.30 4.99
C VAL A 78 7.01 -11.46 4.70
N LYS A 79 6.89 -10.46 3.81
CA LYS A 79 8.05 -9.72 3.27
C LYS A 79 8.54 -8.59 4.16
N TYR A 80 7.66 -8.00 4.93
CA TYR A 80 8.00 -6.88 5.81
C TYR A 80 9.07 -7.24 6.85
N PRO A 81 8.95 -8.32 7.64
CA PRO A 81 9.98 -8.67 8.61
C PRO A 81 11.33 -9.02 7.95
N GLU A 82 11.32 -9.67 6.78
CA GLU A 82 12.54 -9.96 6.02
C GLU A 82 13.25 -8.67 5.59
N PHE A 83 12.49 -7.68 5.11
CA PHE A 83 13.03 -6.41 4.65
C PHE A 83 13.56 -5.56 5.81
N ILE A 84 12.85 -5.50 6.93
CA ILE A 84 13.29 -4.78 8.15
C ILE A 84 14.55 -5.45 8.74
N ALA A 85 14.67 -6.77 8.66
CA ALA A 85 15.88 -7.47 9.11
C ALA A 85 17.09 -7.16 8.21
N ALA A 86 16.90 -7.05 6.89
CA ALA A 86 17.94 -6.71 5.94
C ALA A 86 18.36 -5.22 6.03
N PHE A 87 17.41 -4.34 6.25
CA PHE A 87 17.59 -2.89 6.33
C PHE A 87 16.86 -2.34 7.57
N PRO A 88 17.52 -2.32 8.73
CA PRO A 88 16.86 -2.03 10.00
C PRO A 88 16.45 -0.56 10.20
N ASP A 89 17.05 0.36 9.45
CA ASP A 89 16.81 1.81 9.54
C ASP A 89 17.07 2.54 8.21
N PHE A 90 16.76 3.84 8.17
CA PHE A 90 16.98 4.68 7.00
C PHE A 90 18.45 4.70 6.56
N ALA A 91 19.38 4.71 7.50
CA ALA A 91 20.81 4.78 7.18
C ALA A 91 21.32 3.49 6.53
N ALA A 92 20.87 2.34 6.99
CA ALA A 92 21.16 1.04 6.38
C ALA A 92 20.58 0.96 4.97
N LEU A 93 19.30 1.36 4.80
CA LEU A 93 18.63 1.33 3.49
C LEU A 93 19.26 2.33 2.50
N ALA A 94 19.60 3.54 2.95
CA ALA A 94 20.23 4.55 2.11
C ALA A 94 21.60 4.10 1.58
N ARG A 95 22.40 3.44 2.43
CA ARG A 95 23.75 2.92 2.06
C ARG A 95 23.72 1.63 1.26
N ALA A 96 22.62 0.89 1.29
CA ALA A 96 22.54 -0.40 0.61
C ALA A 96 22.73 -0.27 -0.90
N PRO A 97 23.44 -1.18 -1.57
CA PRO A 97 23.44 -1.25 -3.03
C PRO A 97 22.01 -1.43 -3.55
N GLN A 98 21.67 -0.77 -4.66
CA GLN A 98 20.32 -0.86 -5.23
C GLN A 98 19.93 -2.29 -5.60
N CYS A 99 20.89 -3.08 -6.08
CA CYS A 99 20.70 -4.50 -6.40
C CYS A 99 20.21 -5.31 -5.18
N ASP A 100 20.72 -5.03 -3.97
CA ASP A 100 20.34 -5.71 -2.74
C ASP A 100 18.90 -5.32 -2.33
N VAL A 101 18.53 -4.05 -2.49
CA VAL A 101 17.17 -3.58 -2.24
C VAL A 101 16.17 -4.21 -3.23
N ILE A 102 16.55 -4.34 -4.51
CA ILE A 102 15.73 -5.02 -5.52
C ILE A 102 15.60 -6.51 -5.18
N ALA A 103 16.68 -7.16 -4.71
CA ALA A 103 16.65 -8.56 -4.30
C ALA A 103 15.72 -8.80 -3.10
N ALA A 104 15.81 -7.99 -2.06
CA ALA A 104 14.92 -8.06 -0.89
C ALA A 104 13.45 -7.78 -1.25
N TRP A 105 13.21 -6.98 -2.30
CA TRP A 105 11.85 -6.64 -2.77
C TRP A 105 11.21 -7.73 -3.64
N GLN A 106 11.92 -8.83 -3.94
CA GLN A 106 11.39 -9.88 -4.81
C GLN A 106 10.08 -10.45 -4.30
N GLY A 107 9.12 -10.65 -5.22
CA GLY A 107 7.78 -11.13 -4.91
C GLY A 107 6.75 -10.04 -4.55
N MET A 108 7.18 -8.81 -4.27
CA MET A 108 6.27 -7.70 -3.94
C MET A 108 5.60 -7.07 -5.17
N GLY A 109 6.20 -7.19 -6.35
CA GLY A 109 5.76 -6.49 -7.56
C GLY A 109 5.96 -4.97 -7.49
N TYR A 110 5.60 -4.26 -8.57
CA TYR A 110 5.73 -2.80 -8.64
C TYR A 110 7.12 -2.32 -8.17
N ASN A 111 8.17 -2.88 -8.74
CA ASN A 111 9.56 -2.76 -8.27
C ASN A 111 10.07 -1.30 -8.21
N ARG A 112 9.42 -0.35 -8.93
CA ARG A 112 9.71 1.09 -8.78
C ARG A 112 9.58 1.58 -7.34
N ARG A 113 8.72 0.94 -6.53
CA ARG A 113 8.56 1.28 -5.12
C ARG A 113 9.80 0.99 -4.29
N ALA A 114 10.53 -0.08 -4.61
CA ALA A 114 11.79 -0.40 -3.94
C ALA A 114 12.83 0.72 -4.13
N ILE A 115 13.00 1.18 -5.39
CA ILE A 115 13.90 2.29 -5.68
C ILE A 115 13.40 3.60 -5.06
N ALA A 116 12.09 3.85 -5.12
CA ALA A 116 11.48 5.02 -4.50
C ALA A 116 11.73 5.04 -2.98
N LEU A 117 11.53 3.91 -2.31
CA LEU A 117 11.77 3.76 -0.87
C LEU A 117 13.25 4.00 -0.51
N LYS A 118 14.20 3.45 -1.30
CA LYS A 118 15.61 3.73 -1.11
C LYS A 118 15.92 5.23 -1.25
N LYS A 119 15.40 5.88 -2.30
CA LYS A 119 15.56 7.33 -2.50
C LYS A 119 14.93 8.14 -1.37
N CYS A 120 13.78 7.73 -0.84
CA CYS A 120 13.20 8.34 0.36
C CYS A 120 14.16 8.24 1.55
N ALA A 121 14.78 7.09 1.76
CA ALA A 121 15.75 6.91 2.83
C ALA A 121 16.98 7.81 2.65
N GLU A 122 17.50 7.94 1.42
CA GLU A 122 18.59 8.86 1.08
C GLU A 122 18.25 10.32 1.39
N ILE A 123 17.06 10.78 1.00
CA ILE A 123 16.57 12.13 1.29
C ILE A 123 16.45 12.34 2.82
N ILE A 124 15.82 11.41 3.53
CA ILE A 124 15.63 11.52 4.98
C ILE A 124 16.97 11.59 5.71
N VAL A 125 17.95 10.78 5.31
CA VAL A 125 19.28 10.80 5.93
C VAL A 125 20.05 12.08 5.60
N ASN A 126 20.09 12.46 4.31
CA ASN A 126 20.98 13.53 3.84
C ASN A 126 20.40 14.93 4.07
N GLU A 127 19.09 15.11 3.98
CA GLU A 127 18.45 16.43 4.03
C GLU A 127 17.74 16.69 5.36
N TYR A 128 17.30 15.62 6.04
CA TYR A 128 16.55 15.72 7.30
C TYR A 128 17.26 15.09 8.51
N GLY A 129 18.54 14.70 8.37
CA GLY A 129 19.33 14.15 9.47
C GLY A 129 18.75 12.87 10.08
N GLY A 130 18.04 12.09 9.30
CA GLY A 130 17.39 10.84 9.73
C GLY A 130 15.98 11.03 10.32
N ASN A 131 15.48 12.27 10.43
CA ASN A 131 14.17 12.56 10.98
C ASN A 131 13.11 12.68 9.87
N VAL A 132 11.99 12.02 10.04
CA VAL A 132 10.88 12.10 9.07
C VAL A 132 10.10 13.41 9.29
N PRO A 133 9.88 14.22 8.24
CA PRO A 133 9.00 15.38 8.32
C PRO A 133 7.59 15.00 8.75
N ARG A 134 6.99 15.82 9.63
CA ARG A 134 5.61 15.62 10.09
C ARG A 134 4.57 16.33 9.22
N ASP A 135 5.00 17.02 8.17
CA ASP A 135 4.13 17.72 7.23
C ASP A 135 3.81 16.83 6.03
N PRO A 136 2.53 16.47 5.78
CA PRO A 136 2.13 15.69 4.62
C PRO A 136 2.51 16.35 3.29
N ALA A 137 2.55 17.69 3.21
CA ALA A 137 2.93 18.39 1.99
C ALA A 137 4.40 18.16 1.64
N ILE A 138 5.28 18.16 2.64
CA ILE A 138 6.70 17.81 2.45
C ILE A 138 6.85 16.35 2.06
N LEU A 139 6.22 15.43 2.80
CA LEU A 139 6.31 14.00 2.49
C LEU A 139 5.80 13.66 1.09
N ALA A 140 4.78 14.37 0.60
CA ALA A 140 4.23 14.15 -0.74
C ALA A 140 5.21 14.53 -1.88
N THR A 141 6.30 15.23 -1.57
CA THR A 141 7.37 15.51 -2.54
C THR A 141 8.35 14.36 -2.70
N PHE A 142 8.33 13.39 -1.78
CA PHE A 142 9.27 12.27 -1.79
C PHE A 142 8.92 11.23 -2.85
N PRO A 143 9.92 10.56 -3.46
CA PRO A 143 9.69 9.56 -4.48
C PRO A 143 8.73 8.45 -4.01
N GLY A 144 7.67 8.19 -4.77
CA GLY A 144 6.71 7.11 -4.48
C GLY A 144 5.71 7.39 -3.35
N ILE A 145 5.76 8.57 -2.75
CA ILE A 145 4.83 9.03 -1.73
C ILE A 145 3.87 10.05 -2.35
N GLY A 146 2.63 9.64 -2.57
CA GLY A 146 1.55 10.54 -2.99
C GLY A 146 0.85 11.17 -1.78
N PRO A 147 -0.06 12.14 -2.00
CA PRO A 147 -0.74 12.87 -0.91
C PRO A 147 -1.42 11.95 0.11
N ALA A 148 -2.13 10.90 -0.34
CA ALA A 148 -2.79 9.96 0.56
C ALA A 148 -1.77 9.14 1.40
N THR A 149 -0.66 8.69 0.79
CA THR A 149 0.41 7.98 1.50
C THR A 149 1.14 8.90 2.49
N ALA A 150 1.38 10.16 2.12
CA ALA A 150 1.98 11.16 3.02
C ALA A 150 1.12 11.37 4.27
N SER A 151 -0.19 11.53 4.08
CA SER A 151 -1.14 11.67 5.18
C SER A 151 -1.25 10.39 6.03
N SER A 152 -1.30 9.20 5.42
CA SER A 152 -1.33 7.95 6.19
C SER A 152 -0.07 7.76 7.03
N ILE A 153 1.12 8.11 6.51
CA ILE A 153 2.36 8.11 7.27
C ILE A 153 2.26 9.06 8.48
N CYS A 154 1.75 10.28 8.30
CA CYS A 154 1.56 11.24 9.39
C CYS A 154 0.57 10.73 10.45
N ALA A 155 -0.54 10.10 10.04
CA ALA A 155 -1.50 9.52 10.96
C ALA A 155 -0.89 8.33 11.72
N PHE A 156 -0.18 7.43 11.03
CA PHE A 156 0.30 6.20 11.66
C PHE A 156 1.60 6.36 12.45
N ALA A 157 2.54 7.18 11.99
CA ALA A 157 3.79 7.41 12.72
C ALA A 157 3.62 8.41 13.86
N PHE A 158 2.84 9.47 13.67
CA PHE A 158 2.78 10.60 14.59
C PHE A 158 1.41 10.83 15.23
N ASN A 159 0.42 10.01 14.93
CA ASN A 159 -0.98 10.16 15.36
C ASN A 159 -1.57 11.54 15.01
N LEU A 160 -1.16 12.14 13.89
CA LEU A 160 -1.65 13.46 13.48
C LEU A 160 -3.07 13.37 12.89
N PRO A 161 -3.95 14.32 13.22
CA PRO A 161 -5.34 14.34 12.75
C PRO A 161 -5.45 14.91 11.32
N VAL A 162 -4.81 14.22 10.37
CA VAL A 162 -4.81 14.56 8.95
C VAL A 162 -5.96 13.90 8.21
N VAL A 163 -6.50 14.57 7.20
CA VAL A 163 -7.64 14.08 6.41
C VAL A 163 -7.13 13.47 5.10
N PHE A 164 -7.48 12.23 4.82
CA PHE A 164 -7.16 11.57 3.55
C PHE A 164 -8.15 10.47 3.20
N ILE A 165 -8.11 10.07 1.93
CA ILE A 165 -8.91 8.97 1.38
C ILE A 165 -7.98 7.92 0.77
N GLU A 166 -8.25 6.65 1.08
CA GLU A 166 -7.77 5.49 0.33
C GLU A 166 -8.93 4.54 0.00
N THR A 167 -8.65 3.46 -0.68
CA THR A 167 -9.66 2.56 -1.24
C THR A 167 -10.65 1.99 -0.21
N ASN A 168 -10.18 1.64 1.00
CA ASN A 168 -11.05 1.06 2.04
C ASN A 168 -11.84 2.14 2.77
N ILE A 169 -11.23 3.30 3.05
CA ILE A 169 -11.91 4.47 3.62
C ILE A 169 -13.03 4.89 2.69
N ARG A 170 -12.74 5.08 1.39
CA ARG A 170 -13.76 5.41 0.38
C ARG A 170 -14.92 4.43 0.38
N ARG A 171 -14.63 3.13 0.45
CA ARG A 171 -15.65 2.07 0.49
C ARG A 171 -16.56 2.20 1.69
N VAL A 172 -16.01 2.44 2.87
CA VAL A 172 -16.78 2.63 4.11
C VAL A 172 -17.71 3.82 3.96
N PHE A 173 -17.18 4.99 3.62
CA PHE A 173 -18.00 6.21 3.52
C PHE A 173 -19.07 6.12 2.44
N ILE A 174 -18.77 5.54 1.27
CA ILE A 174 -19.80 5.33 0.24
C ILE A 174 -20.90 4.38 0.75
N HIS A 175 -20.55 3.32 1.45
CA HIS A 175 -21.52 2.36 1.99
C HIS A 175 -22.46 3.00 3.01
N PHE A 176 -21.91 3.75 3.95
CA PHE A 176 -22.70 4.30 5.07
C PHE A 176 -23.49 5.55 4.68
N PHE A 177 -22.91 6.45 3.90
CA PHE A 177 -23.48 7.77 3.67
C PHE A 177 -24.06 7.98 2.27
N PHE A 178 -23.77 7.10 1.30
CA PHE A 178 -24.24 7.24 -0.08
C PHE A 178 -24.94 5.96 -0.60
N PRO A 179 -25.88 5.35 0.16
CA PRO A 179 -26.50 4.07 -0.26
C PRO A 179 -27.29 4.20 -1.56
N GLY A 180 -27.95 5.33 -1.78
CA GLY A 180 -28.81 5.60 -2.95
C GLY A 180 -28.11 6.38 -4.08
N ALA A 181 -26.85 6.78 -3.93
CA ALA A 181 -26.17 7.57 -4.95
C ALA A 181 -25.72 6.71 -6.14
N ASP A 182 -25.80 7.27 -7.35
CA ASP A 182 -25.27 6.65 -8.57
C ASP A 182 -23.78 6.96 -8.75
N ALA A 183 -23.35 8.17 -8.38
CA ALA A 183 -21.96 8.62 -8.44
C ALA A 183 -21.60 9.44 -7.20
N VAL A 184 -20.38 9.29 -6.71
CA VAL A 184 -19.85 10.01 -5.54
C VAL A 184 -18.43 10.49 -5.84
N THR A 185 -18.17 11.75 -5.54
CA THR A 185 -16.85 12.38 -5.70
C THR A 185 -16.00 12.22 -4.45
N ASP A 186 -14.67 12.27 -4.61
CA ASP A 186 -13.76 12.27 -3.46
C ASP A 186 -13.93 13.53 -2.57
N ALA A 187 -14.35 14.67 -3.13
CA ALA A 187 -14.61 15.89 -2.37
C ALA A 187 -15.76 15.72 -1.38
N GLU A 188 -16.87 15.08 -1.81
CA GLU A 188 -18.01 14.77 -0.95
C GLU A 188 -17.60 13.84 0.19
N ILE A 189 -16.79 12.83 -0.10
CA ILE A 189 -16.32 11.87 0.89
C ILE A 189 -15.35 12.56 1.88
N LEU A 190 -14.40 13.38 1.40
CA LEU A 190 -13.42 14.06 2.26
C LEU A 190 -14.08 14.97 3.31
N SER A 191 -15.17 15.66 2.95
CA SER A 191 -15.93 16.48 3.91
C SER A 191 -16.48 15.62 5.06
N LEU A 192 -16.93 14.41 4.78
CA LEU A 192 -17.43 13.48 5.82
C LEU A 192 -16.28 12.83 6.59
N VAL A 193 -15.17 12.50 5.93
CA VAL A 193 -13.96 11.99 6.61
C VAL A 193 -13.46 12.99 7.63
N GLU A 194 -13.44 14.29 7.29
CA GLU A 194 -13.03 15.35 8.20
C GLU A 194 -13.95 15.48 9.42
N ARG A 195 -15.26 15.40 9.21
CA ARG A 195 -16.26 15.46 10.29
C ARG A 195 -16.20 14.24 11.21
N ALA A 196 -15.92 13.06 10.64
CA ALA A 196 -15.90 11.81 11.37
C ALA A 196 -14.50 11.49 11.97
N LEU A 197 -13.50 12.34 11.76
CA LEU A 197 -12.14 12.06 12.22
C LEU A 197 -12.05 12.08 13.75
N ASP A 198 -11.58 10.97 14.33
CA ASP A 198 -11.13 10.95 15.71
C ASP A 198 -9.76 11.67 15.79
N ARG A 199 -9.78 12.90 16.28
CA ARG A 199 -8.60 13.78 16.33
C ARG A 199 -7.64 13.40 17.47
N GLU A 200 -8.11 12.69 18.48
CA GLU A 200 -7.29 12.25 19.62
C GLU A 200 -6.54 10.96 19.27
N ASN A 201 -7.20 10.05 18.53
CA ASN A 201 -6.64 8.75 18.17
C ASN A 201 -6.78 8.44 16.69
N SER A 202 -6.23 9.32 15.85
CA SER A 202 -6.32 9.24 14.38
C SER A 202 -5.72 7.94 13.83
N ARG A 203 -4.65 7.44 14.45
CA ARG A 203 -4.02 6.16 14.09
C ARG A 203 -5.00 5.01 14.18
N ALA A 204 -5.61 4.79 15.33
CA ALA A 204 -6.56 3.69 15.54
C ALA A 204 -7.82 3.88 14.69
N TRP A 205 -8.30 5.11 14.55
CA TRP A 205 -9.44 5.45 13.70
C TRP A 205 -9.25 5.01 12.25
N TYR A 206 -8.12 5.35 11.64
CA TYR A 206 -7.85 4.95 10.26
C TYR A 206 -7.61 3.45 10.11
N TRP A 207 -6.98 2.79 11.08
CA TRP A 207 -6.89 1.33 11.07
C TRP A 207 -8.27 0.67 11.15
N ALA A 208 -9.17 1.22 11.95
CA ALA A 208 -10.56 0.75 12.07
C ALA A 208 -11.30 0.86 10.72
N LEU A 209 -11.21 2.02 10.07
CA LEU A 209 -11.79 2.23 8.75
C LEU A 209 -11.21 1.28 7.69
N MET A 210 -9.91 1.05 7.69
CA MET A 210 -9.26 0.14 6.73
C MET A 210 -9.71 -1.32 6.94
N ASP A 211 -9.91 -1.74 8.18
CA ASP A 211 -10.36 -3.09 8.50
C ASP A 211 -11.82 -3.29 8.14
N LEU A 212 -12.69 -2.36 8.52
CA LEU A 212 -14.09 -2.37 8.14
C LEU A 212 -14.26 -2.34 6.61
N GLY A 213 -13.48 -1.50 5.93
CA GLY A 213 -13.50 -1.44 4.46
C GLY A 213 -13.04 -2.74 3.79
N THR A 214 -12.12 -3.47 4.41
CA THR A 214 -11.70 -4.79 3.94
C THR A 214 -12.83 -5.82 4.12
N GLU A 215 -13.55 -5.77 5.24
CA GLU A 215 -14.68 -6.68 5.50
C GLU A 215 -15.86 -6.38 4.57
N LEU A 216 -16.22 -5.12 4.38
CA LEU A 216 -17.26 -4.72 3.42
C LEU A 216 -16.98 -5.20 1.99
N LYS A 217 -15.71 -5.30 1.59
CA LYS A 217 -15.36 -5.86 0.27
C LYS A 217 -15.81 -7.31 0.10
N LYS A 218 -15.87 -8.08 1.18
CA LYS A 218 -16.27 -9.50 1.15
C LYS A 218 -17.79 -9.66 1.27
N SER A 219 -18.43 -8.75 1.99
CA SER A 219 -19.79 -8.90 2.48
C SER A 219 -20.85 -8.23 1.60
N VAL A 220 -20.48 -7.18 0.84
CA VAL A 220 -21.42 -6.43 -0.01
C VAL A 220 -20.88 -6.23 -1.42
N SER A 221 -21.79 -5.86 -2.36
CA SER A 221 -21.36 -5.41 -3.69
C SER A 221 -20.41 -4.21 -3.54
N ASN A 222 -19.29 -4.20 -4.28
CA ASN A 222 -18.22 -3.21 -4.10
C ASN A 222 -18.72 -1.75 -4.21
N PRO A 223 -18.86 -1.00 -3.10
CA PRO A 223 -19.36 0.37 -3.10
C PRO A 223 -18.49 1.33 -3.93
N ASN A 224 -17.19 1.04 -4.07
CA ASN A 224 -16.26 1.88 -4.84
C ASN A 224 -16.63 2.01 -6.32
N ARG A 225 -17.51 1.16 -6.85
CA ARG A 225 -18.04 1.31 -8.22
C ARG A 225 -18.81 2.61 -8.42
N LYS A 226 -19.32 3.21 -7.34
CA LYS A 226 -20.02 4.51 -7.34
C LYS A 226 -19.05 5.69 -7.33
N SER A 227 -17.77 5.48 -7.02
CA SER A 227 -16.78 6.57 -7.06
C SER A 227 -16.49 6.99 -8.49
N THR A 228 -16.52 8.30 -8.76
CA THR A 228 -16.17 8.88 -10.07
C THR A 228 -14.73 8.59 -10.48
N GLY A 229 -13.84 8.33 -9.50
CA GLY A 229 -12.43 7.95 -9.73
C GLY A 229 -12.20 6.43 -9.79
N TYR A 230 -13.25 5.60 -9.83
CA TYR A 230 -13.08 4.14 -9.83
C TYR A 230 -12.44 3.63 -11.12
N THR A 231 -11.29 2.97 -10.99
CA THR A 231 -10.60 2.34 -12.11
C THR A 231 -10.31 0.87 -11.79
N LYS A 232 -10.71 -0.03 -12.69
CA LYS A 232 -10.39 -1.45 -12.57
C LYS A 232 -8.97 -1.71 -13.05
N GLN A 233 -8.13 -2.29 -12.19
CA GLN A 233 -6.77 -2.65 -12.56
C GLN A 233 -6.76 -3.79 -13.60
N ALA A 234 -5.87 -3.67 -14.61
CA ALA A 234 -5.65 -4.72 -15.59
C ALA A 234 -5.10 -6.01 -14.93
N PRO A 235 -5.42 -7.22 -15.47
CA PRO A 235 -4.90 -8.49 -14.98
C PRO A 235 -3.36 -8.51 -14.90
N PHE A 236 -2.83 -9.28 -13.97
CA PHE A 236 -1.37 -9.45 -13.82
C PHE A 236 -0.80 -10.37 -14.90
N GLU A 237 -1.49 -11.47 -15.18
CA GLU A 237 -1.08 -12.42 -16.22
C GLU A 237 -1.08 -11.74 -17.61
N GLY A 238 -0.03 -12.00 -18.37
CA GLY A 238 0.20 -11.38 -19.66
C GLY A 238 0.58 -9.90 -19.64
N SER A 239 0.75 -9.29 -18.45
CA SER A 239 1.12 -7.86 -18.35
C SER A 239 2.64 -7.64 -18.40
N ASP A 240 3.06 -6.44 -18.81
CA ASP A 240 4.47 -6.02 -18.75
C ASP A 240 5.04 -6.06 -17.33
N ARG A 241 4.18 -5.94 -16.29
CA ARG A 241 4.58 -6.07 -14.88
C ARG A 241 5.12 -7.45 -14.55
N LYS A 242 4.53 -8.51 -15.12
CA LYS A 242 5.00 -9.89 -14.97
C LYS A 242 6.39 -10.06 -15.58
N ILE A 243 6.55 -9.62 -16.83
CA ILE A 243 7.82 -9.72 -17.58
C ILE A 243 8.93 -8.93 -16.86
N ARG A 244 8.65 -7.71 -16.41
CA ARG A 244 9.59 -6.91 -15.62
C ARG A 244 10.07 -7.66 -14.37
N GLY A 245 9.12 -8.26 -13.64
CA GLY A 245 9.44 -9.07 -12.46
C GLY A 245 10.31 -10.28 -12.78
N GLN A 246 10.05 -10.97 -13.88
CA GLN A 246 10.84 -12.10 -14.35
C GLN A 246 12.28 -11.69 -14.72
N ILE A 247 12.46 -10.62 -15.50
CA ILE A 247 13.77 -10.09 -15.87
C ILE A 247 14.61 -9.75 -14.63
N LEU A 248 14.06 -9.01 -13.69
CA LEU A 248 14.77 -8.64 -12.47
C LEU A 248 15.12 -9.87 -11.62
N LYS A 249 14.19 -10.82 -11.46
CA LYS A 249 14.42 -12.08 -10.76
C LYS A 249 15.55 -12.89 -11.40
N PHE A 250 15.58 -12.96 -12.72
CA PHE A 250 16.65 -13.66 -13.43
C PHE A 250 18.01 -13.02 -13.18
N LEU A 251 18.09 -11.68 -13.27
CA LEU A 251 19.35 -10.95 -13.12
C LEU A 251 19.90 -10.93 -11.68
N ILE A 252 19.08 -11.15 -10.65
CA ILE A 252 19.59 -11.28 -9.28
C ILE A 252 20.58 -12.43 -9.14
N GLY A 253 20.31 -13.56 -9.80
CA GLY A 253 21.20 -14.74 -9.74
C GLY A 253 22.14 -14.90 -10.93
N ASN A 254 21.97 -14.12 -12.01
CA ASN A 254 22.65 -14.32 -13.30
C ASN A 254 23.17 -13.01 -13.90
N SER A 255 23.66 -12.11 -13.08
CA SER A 255 24.18 -10.82 -13.52
C SER A 255 25.72 -10.83 -13.66
N PRO A 256 26.31 -10.34 -14.75
CA PRO A 256 25.68 -9.82 -15.97
C PRO A 256 25.23 -10.91 -16.94
N SER A 257 24.20 -10.63 -17.73
CA SER A 257 23.68 -11.57 -18.73
C SER A 257 23.39 -10.92 -20.08
N ARG A 258 23.72 -11.66 -21.17
CA ARG A 258 23.44 -11.19 -22.52
C ARG A 258 21.94 -11.15 -22.81
N GLU A 259 21.52 -10.18 -23.61
CA GLU A 259 20.12 -10.00 -24.04
C GLU A 259 19.46 -11.30 -24.53
N LYS A 260 20.17 -12.04 -25.41
CA LYS A 260 19.66 -13.29 -25.97
C LYS A 260 19.34 -14.32 -24.87
N THR A 261 20.16 -14.41 -23.83
CA THR A 261 19.95 -15.33 -22.69
C THR A 261 18.71 -14.93 -21.90
N ILE A 262 18.54 -13.64 -21.63
CA ILE A 262 17.37 -13.11 -20.91
C ILE A 262 16.09 -13.37 -21.70
N VAL A 263 16.09 -13.07 -22.99
CA VAL A 263 14.94 -13.30 -23.89
C VAL A 263 14.55 -14.79 -23.91
N LEU A 264 15.52 -15.69 -24.01
CA LEU A 264 15.26 -17.15 -23.99
C LEU A 264 14.68 -17.61 -22.66
N TRP A 265 15.17 -17.06 -21.54
CA TRP A 265 14.71 -17.47 -20.21
C TRP A 265 13.31 -16.97 -19.86
N VAL A 266 12.95 -15.77 -20.32
CA VAL A 266 11.65 -15.14 -20.01
C VAL A 266 10.48 -15.86 -20.71
N HIS A 267 10.72 -16.54 -21.84
CA HIS A 267 9.72 -17.27 -22.63
C HIS A 267 8.50 -16.44 -23.08
N GLU A 268 8.72 -15.16 -23.39
CA GLU A 268 7.71 -14.25 -23.91
C GLU A 268 8.17 -13.67 -25.26
N ASP A 269 7.30 -12.90 -25.93
CA ASP A 269 7.66 -12.28 -27.23
C ASP A 269 8.98 -11.51 -27.15
N PRO A 270 9.98 -11.87 -28.00
CA PRO A 270 11.30 -11.24 -27.97
C PRO A 270 11.30 -9.71 -28.14
N ILE A 271 10.40 -9.19 -28.98
CA ILE A 271 10.28 -7.74 -29.23
C ILE A 271 9.81 -7.05 -27.96
N ARG A 272 8.83 -7.64 -27.28
CA ARG A 272 8.29 -7.14 -26.03
C ARG A 272 9.32 -7.17 -24.91
N VAL A 273 10.07 -8.27 -24.79
CA VAL A 273 11.14 -8.40 -23.76
C VAL A 273 12.22 -7.35 -23.97
N ARG A 274 12.68 -7.11 -25.21
CA ARG A 274 13.69 -6.07 -25.55
C ARG A 274 13.18 -4.67 -25.18
N ARG A 275 11.93 -4.35 -25.52
CA ARG A 275 11.31 -3.09 -25.13
C ARG A 275 11.32 -2.89 -23.62
N ILE A 276 11.03 -3.95 -22.86
CA ILE A 276 11.01 -3.90 -21.39
C ILE A 276 12.43 -3.78 -20.82
N LEU A 277 13.42 -4.46 -21.38
CA LEU A 277 14.84 -4.29 -21.02
C LEU A 277 15.28 -2.84 -21.19
N ALA A 278 15.00 -2.23 -22.34
CA ALA A 278 15.31 -0.82 -22.60
C ALA A 278 14.58 0.12 -21.61
N ALA A 279 13.34 -0.19 -21.26
CA ALA A 279 12.60 0.58 -20.27
C ALA A 279 13.21 0.45 -18.85
N LEU A 280 13.63 -0.75 -18.45
CA LEU A 280 14.28 -0.99 -17.17
C LEU A 280 15.67 -0.31 -17.09
N GLU A 281 16.42 -0.26 -18.19
CA GLU A 281 17.68 0.48 -18.28
C GLU A 281 17.43 1.98 -18.14
N LYS A 282 16.50 2.54 -18.92
CA LYS A 282 16.13 3.97 -18.84
C LYS A 282 15.63 4.38 -17.45
N GLU A 283 14.96 3.49 -16.73
CA GLU A 283 14.47 3.72 -15.37
C GLU A 283 15.53 3.52 -14.28
N GLY A 284 16.76 3.14 -14.64
CA GLY A 284 17.86 2.95 -13.71
C GLY A 284 17.83 1.64 -12.92
N PHE A 285 17.05 0.64 -13.36
CA PHE A 285 17.10 -0.70 -12.78
C PHE A 285 18.28 -1.52 -13.29
N LEU A 286 18.62 -1.30 -14.55
CA LEU A 286 19.65 -2.05 -15.25
C LEU A 286 20.73 -1.12 -15.81
N LEU A 287 21.93 -1.65 -15.87
CA LEU A 287 23.03 -1.09 -16.63
C LEU A 287 23.40 -2.09 -17.74
N LYS A 288 23.79 -1.57 -18.91
CA LYS A 288 24.22 -2.35 -20.06
C LYS A 288 25.68 -2.06 -20.35
N ASP A 289 26.49 -3.10 -20.45
CA ASP A 289 27.89 -3.04 -20.85
C ASP A 289 28.24 -4.11 -21.91
N GLN A 290 29.52 -4.33 -22.19
CA GLN A 290 29.96 -5.32 -23.17
C GLN A 290 29.62 -6.77 -22.78
N LYS A 291 29.45 -7.06 -21.48
CA LYS A 291 29.11 -8.40 -20.96
C LYS A 291 27.60 -8.64 -20.99
N GLY A 292 26.79 -7.58 -21.09
CA GLY A 292 25.34 -7.65 -21.15
C GLY A 292 24.64 -6.73 -20.17
N PHE A 293 23.44 -7.12 -19.70
CA PHE A 293 22.65 -6.39 -18.71
C PHE A 293 23.02 -6.87 -17.30
N ARG A 294 23.16 -5.90 -16.37
CA ARG A 294 23.30 -6.13 -14.93
C ARG A 294 22.36 -5.24 -14.14
N LEU A 295 22.07 -5.63 -12.92
CA LEU A 295 21.36 -4.74 -11.99
C LEU A 295 22.22 -3.52 -11.71
N ALA A 296 21.59 -2.35 -11.56
CA ALA A 296 22.27 -1.14 -11.10
C ALA A 296 22.67 -1.29 -9.63
N GLU A 297 23.84 -0.75 -9.30
CA GLU A 297 24.41 -0.79 -7.95
C GLU A 297 23.84 0.31 -7.05
#